data_1d7c117c53e5660c57205ebfa90fd176
#
_entry.id   1d7c117c53e5660c57205ebfa90fd176
#
_cell.length_a   1.000
_cell.length_b   1.000
_cell.length_c   1.000
_cell.angle_alpha   90.00
_cell.angle_beta   90.00
_cell.angle_gamma   90.00
#
_symmetry.space_group_name_H-M   'P 1'
#
loop_
_entity.id
_entity.type
_entity.pdbx_description
1 polymer ?
#
loop_
_entity_poly.entity_id
_entity_poly.type
_entity_poly.pdbx_seq_one_letter_code
_entity_poly.pdbx_strand_id
1 'polypeptide(L)'
;MRKKLAILTAAALLAGAAAAAADPLPYPDVTDASHASPAVAAIFRDFFTVKSLHKPDALMTHFAKEKVLYIDASSGGIWPSWDSLNKIFTTYMPKWPASGLSYPTRIDGDEHSALVAFTDTPELFGKELRILGAVSFDEHGKIVRWMDYWDGRSSQRKTAPLKPTYPTDFHDEIGNATGKIHDVAEALSKDFAAGDAKAAAAMFANDAAFEDMALHAQILGRLAIERYLARALGAVPYGKDAALAHVVGSDQGGGYEWRAGASWPLKRGNTAIELDKDGKISRFTVVYDSGLLPDDTYHALIALAADN
;
A
#
# COMPACT_ATOMS: atom_id res chain seq x y z
N MET A 1 -46.08 27.05 -63.03
CA MET A 1 -45.21 27.51 -61.92
C MET A 1 -44.73 26.28 -61.10
N ARG A 2 -43.49 25.84 -61.30
CA ARG A 2 -42.90 24.72 -60.58
C ARG A 2 -41.88 25.26 -59.56
N LYS A 3 -42.15 25.12 -58.27
CA LYS A 3 -41.24 25.47 -57.18
C LYS A 3 -40.18 24.38 -57.06
N LYS A 4 -38.88 24.74 -57.23
CA LYS A 4 -37.76 23.86 -56.93
C LYS A 4 -37.41 23.93 -55.44
N LEU A 5 -37.45 22.78 -54.79
CA LEU A 5 -37.06 22.60 -53.40
C LEU A 5 -35.54 22.33 -53.41
N ALA A 6 -34.76 23.21 -52.77
CA ALA A 6 -33.33 22.97 -52.55
C ALA A 6 -33.11 22.28 -51.23
N ILE A 7 -32.51 21.09 -51.29
CA ILE A 7 -32.10 20.31 -50.09
C ILE A 7 -30.67 20.73 -49.76
N LEU A 8 -30.49 21.41 -48.62
CA LEU A 8 -29.17 21.66 -48.04
C LEU A 8 -28.76 20.41 -47.25
N THR A 9 -27.73 19.73 -47.74
CA THR A 9 -27.05 18.66 -46.99
C THR A 9 -25.97 19.31 -46.12
N ALA A 10 -26.18 19.32 -44.79
CA ALA A 10 -25.16 19.71 -43.84
C ALA A 10 -24.24 18.50 -43.59
N ALA A 11 -23.01 18.58 -44.05
CA ALA A 11 -21.97 17.62 -43.71
C ALA A 11 -21.40 17.98 -42.34
N ALA A 12 -21.70 17.19 -41.33
CA ALA A 12 -21.06 17.30 -40.00
C ALA A 12 -19.63 16.74 -40.08
N LEU A 13 -18.66 17.60 -40.00
CA LEU A 13 -17.26 17.22 -39.75
C LEU A 13 -17.14 16.74 -38.30
N LEU A 14 -17.06 15.43 -38.08
CA LEU A 14 -16.57 14.85 -36.87
C LEU A 14 -15.05 15.00 -36.83
N ALA A 15 -14.58 16.06 -36.18
CA ALA A 15 -13.18 16.18 -35.78
C ALA A 15 -12.93 15.19 -34.64
N GLY A 16 -12.42 14.01 -35.00
CA GLY A 16 -11.88 13.07 -34.02
C GLY A 16 -10.65 13.70 -33.39
N ALA A 17 -10.77 14.12 -32.13
CA ALA A 17 -9.61 14.42 -31.31
C ALA A 17 -8.85 13.09 -31.15
N ALA A 18 -7.75 12.92 -31.87
CA ALA A 18 -6.80 11.88 -31.60
C ALA A 18 -6.29 12.12 -30.16
N ALA A 19 -6.62 11.23 -29.23
CA ALA A 19 -6.00 11.22 -27.91
C ALA A 19 -4.48 11.13 -28.16
N ALA A 20 -3.75 12.14 -27.72
CA ALA A 20 -2.29 12.09 -27.75
C ALA A 20 -1.89 10.84 -26.97
N ALA A 21 -1.11 9.96 -27.61
CA ALA A 21 -0.57 8.80 -26.93
C ALA A 21 0.24 9.31 -25.74
N ALA A 22 -0.08 8.83 -24.53
CA ALA A 22 0.70 9.17 -23.35
C ALA A 22 2.14 8.70 -23.56
N ASP A 23 3.11 9.51 -23.12
CA ASP A 23 4.51 9.12 -23.14
C ASP A 23 4.69 7.76 -22.47
N PRO A 24 5.59 6.89 -23.00
CA PRO A 24 5.83 5.58 -22.41
C PRO A 24 6.36 5.75 -20.98
N LEU A 25 5.87 4.88 -20.07
CA LEU A 25 6.34 4.86 -18.68
C LEU A 25 7.83 4.50 -18.62
N PRO A 26 8.61 5.09 -17.70
CA PRO A 26 10.00 4.72 -17.49
C PRO A 26 10.16 3.37 -16.78
N TYR A 27 9.06 2.71 -16.42
CA TYR A 27 8.98 1.45 -15.68
C TYR A 27 7.94 0.50 -16.29
N PRO A 28 7.92 -0.81 -15.94
CA PRO A 28 6.92 -1.75 -16.42
C PRO A 28 5.49 -1.33 -16.06
N ASP A 29 4.58 -1.35 -17.03
CA ASP A 29 3.16 -1.03 -16.84
C ASP A 29 2.41 -2.28 -16.32
N VAL A 30 2.57 -2.55 -15.01
CA VAL A 30 2.02 -3.74 -14.33
C VAL A 30 1.04 -3.35 -13.21
N THR A 31 0.67 -2.08 -13.13
CA THR A 31 -0.15 -1.55 -12.03
C THR A 31 -1.60 -2.02 -12.13
N ASP A 32 -2.06 -2.71 -11.10
CA ASP A 32 -3.49 -2.91 -10.88
C ASP A 32 -4.07 -1.69 -10.11
N ALA A 33 -4.94 -0.95 -10.76
CA ALA A 33 -5.65 0.20 -10.20
C ALA A 33 -7.17 -0.01 -10.24
N SER A 34 -7.64 -1.26 -10.33
CA SER A 34 -9.07 -1.58 -10.42
C SER A 34 -9.87 -1.19 -9.16
N HIS A 35 -9.18 -1.04 -8.04
CA HIS A 35 -9.74 -0.62 -6.74
C HIS A 35 -9.35 0.82 -6.36
N ALA A 36 -8.92 1.61 -7.34
CA ALA A 36 -8.53 3.00 -7.16
C ALA A 36 -9.44 3.97 -7.92
N SER A 37 -9.62 5.18 -7.38
CA SER A 37 -10.19 6.27 -8.19
C SER A 37 -9.25 6.63 -9.33
N PRO A 38 -9.77 7.08 -10.50
CA PRO A 38 -8.91 7.54 -11.59
C PRO A 38 -7.95 8.68 -11.18
N ALA A 39 -8.38 9.52 -10.23
CA ALA A 39 -7.58 10.64 -9.74
C ALA A 39 -6.36 10.16 -8.95
N VAL A 40 -6.54 9.25 -7.97
CA VAL A 40 -5.42 8.72 -7.18
C VAL A 40 -4.49 7.85 -8.03
N ALA A 41 -5.03 7.09 -8.99
CA ALA A 41 -4.22 6.32 -9.93
C ALA A 41 -3.31 7.26 -10.77
N ALA A 42 -3.82 8.42 -11.21
CA ALA A 42 -3.03 9.42 -11.92
C ALA A 42 -1.95 10.05 -11.04
N ILE A 43 -2.26 10.36 -9.76
CA ILE A 43 -1.28 10.90 -8.80
C ILE A 43 -0.10 9.93 -8.65
N PHE A 44 -0.36 8.64 -8.40
CA PHE A 44 0.72 7.66 -8.22
C PHE A 44 1.46 7.37 -9.52
N ARG A 45 0.78 7.37 -10.67
CA ARG A 45 1.46 7.25 -11.98
C ARG A 45 2.51 8.35 -12.17
N ASP A 46 2.15 9.60 -11.88
CA ASP A 46 3.08 10.72 -11.97
C ASP A 46 4.19 10.64 -10.92
N PHE A 47 3.83 10.36 -9.67
CA PHE A 47 4.78 10.18 -8.56
C PHE A 47 5.87 9.15 -8.89
N PHE A 48 5.48 7.94 -9.32
CA PHE A 48 6.44 6.88 -9.63
C PHE A 48 7.19 7.14 -10.94
N THR A 49 6.60 7.88 -11.88
CA THR A 49 7.31 8.36 -13.07
C THR A 49 8.48 9.26 -12.70
N VAL A 50 8.25 10.29 -11.90
CA VAL A 50 9.33 11.21 -11.49
C VAL A 50 10.32 10.55 -10.52
N LYS A 51 9.86 9.60 -9.68
CA LYS A 51 10.73 8.81 -8.81
C LYS A 51 11.67 7.92 -9.62
N SER A 52 11.17 7.18 -10.61
CA SER A 52 11.97 6.31 -11.49
C SER A 52 12.87 7.09 -12.45
N LEU A 53 12.54 8.34 -12.76
CA LEU A 53 13.42 9.25 -13.51
C LEU A 53 14.43 9.97 -12.60
N HIS A 54 14.46 9.66 -11.31
CA HIS A 54 15.35 10.23 -10.29
C HIS A 54 15.32 11.77 -10.22
N LYS A 55 14.10 12.34 -10.31
CA LYS A 55 13.86 13.80 -10.30
C LYS A 55 13.34 14.27 -8.93
N PRO A 56 14.22 14.54 -7.95
CA PRO A 56 13.79 14.86 -6.59
C PRO A 56 12.94 16.12 -6.50
N ASP A 57 13.25 17.18 -7.27
CA ASP A 57 12.48 18.42 -7.22
C ASP A 57 11.04 18.21 -7.72
N ALA A 58 10.86 17.43 -8.79
CA ALA A 58 9.52 17.06 -9.28
C ALA A 58 8.81 16.14 -8.29
N LEU A 59 9.51 15.16 -7.69
CA LEU A 59 8.94 14.28 -6.67
C LEU A 59 8.41 15.08 -5.47
N MET A 60 9.16 16.06 -5.00
CA MET A 60 8.78 16.88 -3.87
C MET A 60 7.55 17.76 -4.11
N THR A 61 7.13 17.97 -5.36
CA THR A 61 5.87 18.68 -5.66
C THR A 61 4.62 17.90 -5.27
N HIS A 62 4.73 16.58 -5.06
CA HIS A 62 3.62 15.75 -4.58
C HIS A 62 3.36 15.91 -3.09
N PHE A 63 4.31 16.39 -2.32
CA PHE A 63 4.19 16.51 -0.86
C PHE A 63 3.71 17.89 -0.43
N ALA A 64 2.85 17.93 0.60
CA ALA A 64 2.41 19.16 1.21
C ALA A 64 3.59 19.87 1.90
N LYS A 65 3.76 21.16 1.60
CA LYS A 65 4.93 21.91 2.09
C LYS A 65 4.84 22.27 3.56
N GLU A 66 3.63 22.56 4.04
CA GLU A 66 3.41 23.05 5.41
C GLU A 66 3.29 21.91 6.41
N LYS A 67 2.80 20.74 5.98
CA LYS A 67 2.56 19.61 6.86
C LYS A 67 2.79 18.30 6.11
N VAL A 68 3.86 17.60 6.44
CA VAL A 68 4.13 16.26 5.91
C VAL A 68 4.82 15.42 6.97
N LEU A 69 4.43 14.16 7.03
CA LEU A 69 5.12 13.12 7.79
C LEU A 69 5.39 11.95 6.85
N TYR A 70 6.67 11.63 6.65
CA TYR A 70 7.09 10.42 5.93
C TYR A 70 7.86 9.52 6.88
N ILE A 71 7.47 8.25 6.95
CA ILE A 71 8.14 7.22 7.77
C ILE A 71 8.39 5.97 6.93
N ASP A 72 9.62 5.54 6.88
CA ASP A 72 9.96 4.16 6.49
C ASP A 72 9.99 3.31 7.76
N ALA A 73 8.88 2.59 7.98
CA ALA A 73 8.64 1.85 9.20
C ALA A 73 9.61 0.68 9.40
N SER A 74 10.13 0.11 8.30
CA SER A 74 11.06 -1.03 8.37
C SER A 74 12.50 -0.59 8.57
N SER A 75 12.93 0.54 7.99
CA SER A 75 14.27 1.08 8.24
C SER A 75 14.36 1.97 9.47
N GLY A 76 13.23 2.44 9.99
CA GLY A 76 13.16 3.38 11.10
C GLY A 76 13.52 4.82 10.70
N GLY A 77 13.45 5.16 9.41
CA GLY A 77 13.62 6.52 8.92
C GLY A 77 12.38 7.37 9.18
N ILE A 78 12.54 8.57 9.75
CA ILE A 78 11.45 9.50 10.03
C ILE A 78 11.80 10.87 9.49
N TRP A 79 10.92 11.42 8.65
CA TRP A 79 11.05 12.77 8.07
C TRP A 79 9.77 13.56 8.35
N PRO A 80 9.75 14.34 9.46
CA PRO A 80 8.53 14.98 9.96
C PRO A 80 8.27 16.36 9.33
N SER A 81 8.99 16.73 8.30
CA SER A 81 8.82 18.01 7.60
C SER A 81 9.22 17.91 6.13
N TRP A 82 8.66 18.79 5.31
CA TRP A 82 9.01 18.90 3.89
C TRP A 82 10.52 19.11 3.69
N ASP A 83 11.16 19.96 4.48
CA ASP A 83 12.59 20.23 4.36
C ASP A 83 13.45 19.01 4.67
N SER A 84 13.08 18.24 5.70
CA SER A 84 13.81 17.01 6.06
C SER A 84 13.66 15.95 4.97
N LEU A 85 12.47 15.81 4.39
CA LEU A 85 12.19 14.89 3.30
C LEU A 85 12.86 15.32 2.00
N ASN A 86 12.79 16.61 1.66
CA ASN A 86 13.49 17.18 0.51
C ASN A 86 14.98 16.94 0.58
N LYS A 87 15.60 17.17 1.75
CA LYS A 87 17.03 16.93 1.96
C LYS A 87 17.42 15.49 1.67
N ILE A 88 16.62 14.49 2.08
CA ILE A 88 16.96 13.10 1.85
C ILE A 88 16.85 12.75 0.35
N PHE A 89 15.76 13.15 -0.32
CA PHE A 89 15.60 12.86 -1.74
C PHE A 89 16.63 13.59 -2.62
N THR A 90 16.89 14.86 -2.40
CA THR A 90 17.92 15.62 -3.16
C THR A 90 19.32 15.12 -2.92
N THR A 91 19.58 14.49 -1.76
CA THR A 91 20.90 13.93 -1.42
C THR A 91 21.15 12.56 -2.08
N TYR A 92 20.13 11.70 -2.13
CA TYR A 92 20.31 10.29 -2.49
C TYR A 92 19.82 9.95 -3.90
N MET A 93 18.68 10.48 -4.36
CA MET A 93 18.12 10.15 -5.68
C MET A 93 19.08 10.41 -6.84
N PRO A 94 19.84 11.52 -6.89
CA PRO A 94 20.82 11.76 -7.97
C PRO A 94 21.98 10.76 -8.03
N LYS A 95 22.15 9.96 -6.97
CA LYS A 95 23.19 8.93 -6.89
C LYS A 95 22.69 7.53 -7.25
N TRP A 96 21.40 7.38 -7.44
CA TRP A 96 20.83 6.10 -7.83
C TRP A 96 21.30 5.71 -9.23
N PRO A 97 21.56 4.42 -9.49
CA PRO A 97 21.86 3.95 -10.84
C PRO A 97 20.71 4.25 -11.80
N ALA A 98 21.03 4.66 -13.02
CA ALA A 98 20.02 5.00 -14.02
C ALA A 98 19.04 3.86 -14.35
N SER A 99 19.44 2.60 -14.09
CA SER A 99 18.60 1.40 -14.22
C SER A 99 17.75 1.12 -12.98
N GLY A 100 17.92 1.85 -11.88
CA GLY A 100 17.14 1.68 -10.66
C GLY A 100 15.74 2.25 -10.82
N LEU A 101 14.72 1.43 -10.62
CA LEU A 101 13.33 1.79 -10.82
C LEU A 101 12.53 1.63 -9.53
N SER A 102 11.50 2.48 -9.40
CA SER A 102 10.45 2.35 -8.39
C SER A 102 9.11 2.43 -9.08
N TYR A 103 8.26 1.43 -8.95
CA TYR A 103 7.00 1.42 -9.69
C TYR A 103 5.86 0.78 -8.90
N PRO A 104 4.62 1.30 -9.06
CA PRO A 104 3.46 0.75 -8.40
C PRO A 104 3.06 -0.58 -9.02
N THR A 105 2.63 -1.51 -8.19
CA THR A 105 2.06 -2.79 -8.60
C THR A 105 0.57 -2.88 -8.31
N ARG A 106 0.10 -2.11 -7.30
CA ARG A 106 -1.31 -2.02 -6.95
C ARG A 106 -1.61 -0.70 -6.26
N ILE A 107 -2.80 -0.16 -6.52
CA ILE A 107 -3.30 1.07 -5.89
C ILE A 107 -4.74 0.83 -5.46
N ASP A 108 -5.04 1.03 -4.17
CA ASP A 108 -6.36 0.86 -3.58
C ASP A 108 -6.75 2.14 -2.83
N GLY A 109 -7.87 2.77 -3.18
CA GLY A 109 -8.36 3.96 -2.49
C GLY A 109 -8.73 5.12 -3.39
N ASP A 110 -8.72 6.31 -2.82
CA ASP A 110 -9.12 7.54 -3.50
C ASP A 110 -8.19 8.72 -3.15
N GLU A 111 -8.56 9.93 -3.59
CA GLU A 111 -7.80 11.16 -3.40
C GLU A 111 -7.77 11.69 -1.97
N HIS A 112 -8.49 11.06 -1.02
CA HIS A 112 -8.39 11.36 0.41
C HIS A 112 -7.30 10.51 1.06
N SER A 113 -7.31 9.22 0.75
CA SER A 113 -6.30 8.30 1.22
C SER A 113 -6.24 7.03 0.36
N ALA A 114 -5.08 6.41 0.30
CA ALA A 114 -4.88 5.21 -0.48
C ALA A 114 -3.80 4.32 0.13
N LEU A 115 -3.87 3.04 -0.22
CA LEU A 115 -2.77 2.12 -0.07
C LEU A 115 -2.13 1.92 -1.44
N VAL A 116 -0.80 1.99 -1.49
CA VAL A 116 -0.03 1.69 -2.68
C VAL A 116 0.95 0.55 -2.43
N ALA A 117 0.83 -0.53 -3.20
CA ALA A 117 1.86 -1.55 -3.27
C ALA A 117 2.83 -1.17 -4.39
N PHE A 118 4.13 -1.22 -4.12
CA PHE A 118 5.13 -0.88 -5.11
C PHE A 118 6.42 -1.68 -4.93
N THR A 119 7.21 -1.71 -5.98
CA THR A 119 8.51 -2.38 -6.02
C THR A 119 9.62 -1.36 -6.22
N ASP A 120 10.64 -1.42 -5.37
CA ASP A 120 11.93 -0.80 -5.61
C ASP A 120 12.90 -1.89 -6.09
N THR A 121 13.50 -1.70 -7.28
CA THR A 121 14.35 -2.71 -7.90
C THR A 121 15.69 -2.87 -7.18
N PRO A 122 16.40 -3.99 -7.38
CA PRO A 122 17.66 -4.28 -6.67
C PRO A 122 18.73 -3.22 -6.86
N GLU A 123 18.72 -2.51 -7.97
CA GLU A 123 19.69 -1.47 -8.29
C GLU A 123 19.62 -0.28 -7.32
N LEU A 124 18.44 -0.04 -6.71
CA LEU A 124 18.28 1.06 -5.75
C LEU A 124 18.85 0.72 -4.37
N PHE A 125 18.61 -0.51 -3.89
CA PHE A 125 18.89 -0.86 -2.49
C PHE A 125 19.61 -2.21 -2.32
N GLY A 126 20.16 -2.78 -3.40
CA GLY A 126 20.92 -4.04 -3.38
C GLY A 126 20.04 -5.30 -3.38
N LYS A 127 18.73 -5.15 -3.32
CA LYS A 127 17.72 -6.21 -3.45
C LYS A 127 16.38 -5.62 -3.85
N GLU A 128 15.51 -6.45 -4.38
CA GLU A 128 14.12 -6.06 -4.60
C GLU A 128 13.42 -5.82 -3.25
N LEU A 129 12.78 -4.66 -3.13
CA LEU A 129 11.88 -4.36 -2.02
C LEU A 129 10.46 -4.35 -2.52
N ARG A 130 9.60 -5.13 -1.87
CA ARG A 130 8.15 -5.10 -2.06
C ARG A 130 7.54 -4.37 -0.88
N ILE A 131 6.88 -3.26 -1.16
CA ILE A 131 6.52 -2.28 -0.14
C ILE A 131 5.01 -2.06 -0.17
N LEU A 132 4.39 -1.90 1.00
CA LEU A 132 3.04 -1.34 1.13
C LEU A 132 3.15 0.04 1.77
N GLY A 133 2.73 1.07 1.05
CA GLY A 133 2.66 2.44 1.51
C GLY A 133 1.23 2.82 1.88
N ALA A 134 1.01 3.27 3.13
CA ALA A 134 -0.24 3.91 3.54
C ALA A 134 -0.11 5.41 3.38
N VAL A 135 -0.96 6.02 2.53
CA VAL A 135 -0.81 7.40 2.08
C VAL A 135 -2.10 8.19 2.33
N SER A 136 -1.95 9.40 2.90
CA SER A 136 -3.07 10.35 3.05
C SER A 136 -2.75 11.67 2.37
N PHE A 137 -3.77 12.28 1.80
CA PHE A 137 -3.67 13.50 1.01
C PHE A 137 -4.42 14.66 1.69
N ASP A 138 -4.03 15.88 1.37
CA ASP A 138 -4.81 17.08 1.68
C ASP A 138 -5.85 17.37 0.59
N GLU A 139 -6.65 18.42 0.78
CA GLU A 139 -7.68 18.87 -0.16
C GLU A 139 -7.15 19.31 -1.53
N HIS A 140 -5.83 19.49 -1.66
CA HIS A 140 -5.14 19.84 -2.91
C HIS A 140 -4.48 18.62 -3.56
N GLY A 141 -4.72 17.40 -3.03
CA GLY A 141 -4.10 16.16 -3.52
C GLY A 141 -2.61 16.06 -3.20
N LYS A 142 -2.13 16.80 -2.18
CA LYS A 142 -0.73 16.70 -1.72
C LYS A 142 -0.62 15.69 -0.59
N ILE A 143 0.44 14.92 -0.61
CA ILE A 143 0.73 13.90 0.40
C ILE A 143 1.09 14.61 1.72
N VAL A 144 0.29 14.36 2.75
CA VAL A 144 0.52 14.86 4.12
C VAL A 144 1.07 13.76 5.04
N ARG A 145 0.84 12.51 4.70
CA ARG A 145 1.31 11.35 5.46
C ARG A 145 1.66 10.21 4.50
N TRP A 146 2.84 9.60 4.70
CA TRP A 146 3.28 8.40 3.99
C TRP A 146 4.00 7.47 4.94
N MET A 147 3.58 6.20 5.00
CA MET A 147 4.17 5.17 5.84
C MET A 147 4.52 3.96 5.00
N ASP A 148 5.81 3.67 4.84
CA ASP A 148 6.29 2.50 4.13
C ASP A 148 6.52 1.31 5.07
N TYR A 149 6.08 0.14 4.63
CA TYR A 149 6.32 -1.14 5.29
C TYR A 149 6.85 -2.17 4.28
N TRP A 150 7.93 -2.83 4.63
CA TRP A 150 8.53 -3.91 3.84
C TRP A 150 9.24 -4.91 4.76
N ASP A 151 9.48 -6.16 4.27
CA ASP A 151 10.19 -7.17 5.05
C ASP A 151 11.70 -6.97 4.99
N GLY A 152 12.30 -6.74 6.16
CA GLY A 152 13.72 -6.51 6.32
C GLY A 152 14.56 -7.78 6.39
N ARG A 153 13.98 -8.98 6.55
CA ARG A 153 14.72 -10.23 6.81
C ARG A 153 15.75 -10.56 5.73
N SER A 154 15.40 -10.36 4.48
CA SER A 154 16.34 -10.57 3.36
C SER A 154 17.32 -9.42 3.17
N SER A 155 17.25 -8.32 3.96
CA SER A 155 18.16 -7.21 3.85
C SER A 155 19.48 -7.50 4.55
N GLN A 156 20.59 -7.06 3.94
CA GLN A 156 21.92 -7.19 4.54
C GLN A 156 22.14 -6.28 5.76
N ARG A 157 21.14 -5.53 6.18
CA ARG A 157 21.18 -4.64 7.36
C ARG A 157 21.09 -5.37 8.69
N LYS A 158 21.65 -6.56 8.81
CA LYS A 158 21.61 -7.38 10.04
C LYS A 158 22.35 -6.78 11.24
N THR A 159 22.95 -5.59 11.14
CA THR A 159 23.87 -5.11 12.16
C THR A 159 23.47 -3.81 12.88
N ALA A 160 22.43 -3.14 12.46
CA ALA A 160 21.91 -2.01 13.23
C ALA A 160 20.85 -2.51 14.18
N PRO A 161 20.96 -2.30 15.50
CA PRO A 161 19.80 -2.44 16.38
C PRO A 161 18.77 -1.48 15.83
N LEU A 162 17.67 -2.04 15.31
CA LEU A 162 16.54 -1.26 14.85
C LEU A 162 16.08 -0.43 16.04
N LYS A 163 16.26 0.86 15.93
CA LYS A 163 15.73 1.77 16.95
C LYS A 163 14.22 1.52 17.01
N PRO A 164 13.63 1.36 18.19
CA PRO A 164 12.20 1.43 18.35
C PRO A 164 11.79 2.87 18.01
N THR A 165 11.41 3.12 16.77
CA THR A 165 11.58 4.45 16.21
C THR A 165 10.29 5.03 15.75
N TYR A 166 9.25 4.80 16.53
CA TYR A 166 8.10 5.68 16.42
C TYR A 166 8.20 6.72 17.53
N PRO A 167 8.06 8.00 17.22
CA PRO A 167 7.86 9.01 18.25
C PRO A 167 6.73 8.57 19.17
N THR A 168 6.89 8.70 20.47
CA THR A 168 5.85 8.35 21.46
C THR A 168 4.58 9.16 21.28
N ASP A 169 4.66 10.29 20.60
CA ASP A 169 3.61 11.23 20.23
C ASP A 169 3.12 11.05 18.78
N PHE A 170 3.46 9.93 18.13
CA PHE A 170 2.98 9.64 16.78
C PHE A 170 1.46 9.42 16.81
N HIS A 171 0.74 10.36 16.21
CA HIS A 171 -0.72 10.31 16.10
C HIS A 171 -1.12 9.67 14.77
N ASP A 172 -1.86 8.57 14.84
CA ASP A 172 -2.38 7.84 13.68
C ASP A 172 -3.70 8.43 13.14
N GLU A 173 -4.09 9.63 13.59
CA GLU A 173 -5.42 10.20 13.32
C GLU A 173 -5.53 10.96 11.99
N ILE A 174 -4.40 11.29 11.35
CA ILE A 174 -4.40 12.13 10.14
C ILE A 174 -4.80 11.30 8.93
N GLY A 175 -5.93 11.68 8.29
CA GLY A 175 -6.36 11.11 7.03
C GLY A 175 -6.87 9.67 7.12
N ASN A 176 -7.46 9.29 8.26
CA ASN A 176 -8.20 8.03 8.35
C ASN A 176 -9.31 7.98 7.30
N ALA A 177 -9.42 6.85 6.63
CA ALA A 177 -10.51 6.58 5.71
C ALA A 177 -11.86 6.53 6.43
N THR A 178 -12.91 6.77 5.69
CA THR A 178 -14.31 6.59 6.08
C THR A 178 -15.00 5.62 5.15
N GLY A 179 -16.21 5.17 5.51
CA GLY A 179 -16.98 4.27 4.65
C GLY A 179 -16.59 2.81 4.79
N LYS A 180 -16.84 2.01 3.76
CA LYS A 180 -16.75 0.54 3.83
C LYS A 180 -15.39 0.02 4.28
N ILE A 181 -14.30 0.60 3.78
CA ILE A 181 -12.97 0.12 4.15
C ILE A 181 -12.69 0.32 5.65
N HIS A 182 -13.19 1.42 6.23
CA HIS A 182 -13.05 1.68 7.66
C HIS A 182 -13.79 0.61 8.47
N ASP A 183 -15.05 0.34 8.14
CA ASP A 183 -15.90 -0.64 8.84
C ASP A 183 -15.32 -2.06 8.71
N VAL A 184 -14.83 -2.42 7.50
CA VAL A 184 -14.19 -3.71 7.25
C VAL A 184 -12.89 -3.85 8.04
N ALA A 185 -12.04 -2.83 8.06
CA ALA A 185 -10.79 -2.83 8.82
C ALA A 185 -11.03 -2.97 10.33
N GLU A 186 -12.00 -2.22 10.87
CA GLU A 186 -12.38 -2.32 12.29
C GLU A 186 -12.90 -3.72 12.64
N ALA A 187 -13.84 -4.26 11.87
CA ALA A 187 -14.43 -5.58 12.12
C ALA A 187 -13.36 -6.67 12.02
N LEU A 188 -12.55 -6.66 10.95
CA LEU A 188 -11.51 -7.66 10.74
C LEU A 188 -10.43 -7.60 11.81
N SER A 189 -9.96 -6.40 12.16
CA SER A 189 -8.96 -6.21 13.22
C SER A 189 -9.47 -6.69 14.57
N LYS A 190 -10.74 -6.45 14.88
CA LYS A 190 -11.39 -6.94 16.10
C LYS A 190 -11.44 -8.47 16.13
N ASP A 191 -11.85 -9.11 15.03
CA ASP A 191 -11.92 -10.57 14.93
C ASP A 191 -10.52 -11.21 15.03
N PHE A 192 -9.53 -10.59 14.38
CA PHE A 192 -8.13 -11.02 14.49
C PHE A 192 -7.61 -10.92 15.93
N ALA A 193 -7.83 -9.78 16.58
CA ALA A 193 -7.41 -9.56 17.97
C ALA A 193 -8.11 -10.51 18.96
N ALA A 194 -9.36 -10.88 18.67
CA ALA A 194 -10.09 -11.89 19.44
C ALA A 194 -9.66 -13.35 19.15
N GLY A 195 -8.92 -13.57 18.06
CA GLY A 195 -8.60 -14.93 17.58
C GLY A 195 -9.80 -15.64 16.95
N ASP A 196 -10.86 -14.91 16.55
CA ASP A 196 -12.06 -15.49 15.93
C ASP A 196 -11.85 -15.71 14.43
N ALA A 197 -11.18 -16.80 14.09
CA ALA A 197 -10.88 -17.17 12.72
C ALA A 197 -12.14 -17.37 11.85
N LYS A 198 -13.23 -17.85 12.46
CA LYS A 198 -14.47 -18.09 11.73
C LYS A 198 -15.18 -16.79 11.37
N ALA A 199 -15.29 -15.85 12.31
CA ALA A 199 -15.86 -14.54 12.05
C ALA A 199 -15.01 -13.78 11.02
N ALA A 200 -13.69 -13.76 11.21
CA ALA A 200 -12.77 -13.16 10.26
C ALA A 200 -12.90 -13.75 8.85
N ALA A 201 -12.88 -15.08 8.71
CA ALA A 201 -13.01 -15.75 7.42
C ALA A 201 -14.36 -15.50 6.74
N ALA A 202 -15.43 -15.27 7.49
CA ALA A 202 -16.74 -14.95 6.92
C ALA A 202 -16.77 -13.60 6.17
N MET A 203 -15.78 -12.74 6.40
CA MET A 203 -15.61 -11.47 5.68
C MET A 203 -14.99 -11.65 4.29
N PHE A 204 -14.33 -12.79 4.02
CA PHE A 204 -13.67 -13.07 2.75
C PHE A 204 -14.62 -13.63 1.70
N ALA A 205 -14.37 -13.30 0.42
CA ALA A 205 -15.00 -13.94 -0.72
C ALA A 205 -14.61 -15.43 -0.80
N ASN A 206 -15.41 -16.24 -1.51
CA ASN A 206 -15.16 -17.69 -1.58
C ASN A 206 -13.81 -18.03 -2.25
N ASP A 207 -13.38 -17.23 -3.21
CA ASP A 207 -12.17 -17.34 -4.01
C ASP A 207 -11.07 -16.35 -3.59
N ALA A 208 -11.21 -15.76 -2.41
CA ALA A 208 -10.28 -14.77 -1.90
C ALA A 208 -8.83 -15.27 -1.84
N ALA A 209 -7.89 -14.33 -2.01
CA ALA A 209 -6.47 -14.56 -1.79
C ALA A 209 -5.99 -13.87 -0.51
N PHE A 210 -5.31 -14.62 0.34
CA PHE A 210 -4.61 -14.11 1.52
C PHE A 210 -3.11 -14.23 1.29
N GLU A 211 -2.37 -13.13 1.40
CA GLU A 211 -0.91 -13.09 1.23
C GLU A 211 -0.25 -12.54 2.49
N ASP A 212 0.70 -13.29 3.04
CA ASP A 212 1.65 -12.77 4.03
C ASP A 212 3.00 -12.58 3.34
N MET A 213 3.33 -11.31 3.04
CA MET A 213 4.55 -10.97 2.31
C MET A 213 5.81 -11.25 3.12
N ALA A 214 5.73 -11.15 4.46
CA ALA A 214 6.86 -11.39 5.34
C ALA A 214 7.18 -12.88 5.47
N LEU A 215 6.17 -13.75 5.35
CA LEU A 215 6.33 -15.20 5.35
C LEU A 215 6.46 -15.81 3.95
N HIS A 216 6.33 -15.00 2.88
CA HIS A 216 6.26 -15.45 1.49
C HIS A 216 5.18 -16.52 1.27
N ALA A 217 4.04 -16.38 1.95
CA ALA A 217 2.94 -17.33 1.92
C ALA A 217 1.72 -16.76 1.21
N GLN A 218 1.06 -17.59 0.40
CA GLN A 218 -0.22 -17.28 -0.22
C GLN A 218 -1.21 -18.42 0.03
N ILE A 219 -2.42 -18.07 0.46
CA ILE A 219 -3.49 -19.01 0.78
C ILE A 219 -4.72 -18.62 -0.03
N LEU A 220 -5.24 -19.57 -0.79
CA LEU A 220 -6.33 -19.34 -1.73
C LEU A 220 -7.64 -19.99 -1.27
N GLY A 221 -8.70 -19.20 -1.30
CA GLY A 221 -10.05 -19.61 -0.97
C GLY A 221 -10.39 -19.51 0.53
N ARG A 222 -11.61 -19.03 0.79
CA ARG A 222 -12.10 -18.71 2.14
C ARG A 222 -11.92 -19.85 3.15
N LEU A 223 -12.19 -21.10 2.74
CA LEU A 223 -12.08 -22.24 3.67
C LEU A 223 -10.62 -22.56 4.04
N ALA A 224 -9.68 -22.36 3.11
CA ALA A 224 -8.26 -22.51 3.41
C ALA A 224 -7.78 -21.35 4.31
N ILE A 225 -8.25 -20.13 4.04
CA ILE A 225 -7.99 -18.96 4.88
C ILE A 225 -8.52 -19.19 6.31
N GLU A 226 -9.74 -19.71 6.49
CA GLU A 226 -10.31 -20.02 7.81
C GLU A 226 -9.41 -21.02 8.57
N ARG A 227 -8.98 -22.12 7.92
CA ARG A 227 -8.09 -23.11 8.54
C ARG A 227 -6.74 -22.52 8.93
N TYR A 228 -6.17 -21.66 8.06
CA TYR A 228 -4.93 -20.94 8.37
C TYR A 228 -5.12 -20.02 9.58
N LEU A 229 -6.12 -19.14 9.54
CA LEU A 229 -6.39 -18.19 10.63
C LEU A 229 -6.63 -18.89 11.98
N ALA A 230 -7.33 -20.03 11.96
CA ALA A 230 -7.56 -20.81 13.17
C ALA A 230 -6.26 -21.30 13.85
N ARG A 231 -5.20 -21.53 13.07
CA ARG A 231 -3.88 -21.90 13.61
C ARG A 231 -3.00 -20.70 13.89
N ALA A 232 -3.12 -19.65 13.05
CA ALA A 232 -2.16 -18.57 12.98
C ALA A 232 -2.48 -17.37 13.90
N LEU A 233 -3.76 -17.02 14.12
CA LEU A 233 -4.12 -15.78 14.83
C LEU A 233 -3.54 -15.66 16.24
N GLY A 234 -3.32 -16.78 16.92
CA GLY A 234 -2.64 -16.80 18.22
C GLY A 234 -1.12 -16.65 18.16
N ALA A 235 -0.52 -16.73 16.96
CA ALA A 235 0.93 -16.82 16.76
C ALA A 235 1.51 -15.75 15.83
N VAL A 236 0.68 -15.01 15.07
CA VAL A 236 1.14 -13.96 14.16
C VAL A 236 1.07 -12.57 14.83
N PRO A 237 1.96 -11.63 14.45
CA PRO A 237 2.02 -10.32 15.12
C PRO A 237 0.80 -9.42 14.87
N TYR A 238 0.07 -9.66 13.78
CA TYR A 238 -1.18 -8.95 13.41
C TYR A 238 -2.45 -9.66 13.92
N GLY A 239 -2.30 -10.74 14.69
CA GLY A 239 -3.40 -11.53 15.24
C GLY A 239 -3.78 -11.09 16.66
N LYS A 240 -3.82 -12.04 17.59
CA LYS A 240 -4.24 -11.81 18.97
C LYS A 240 -3.46 -10.65 19.61
N ASP A 241 -4.20 -9.78 20.31
CA ASP A 241 -3.67 -8.57 20.98
C ASP A 241 -3.10 -7.48 20.05
N ALA A 242 -3.23 -7.64 18.73
CA ALA A 242 -2.94 -6.54 17.81
C ALA A 242 -4.05 -5.48 17.87
N ALA A 243 -3.67 -4.22 17.65
CA ALA A 243 -4.59 -3.10 17.64
C ALA A 243 -4.56 -2.38 16.29
N LEU A 244 -5.72 -2.02 15.76
CA LEU A 244 -5.85 -1.15 14.60
C LEU A 244 -5.27 0.23 14.95
N ALA A 245 -4.50 0.80 14.02
CA ALA A 245 -3.82 2.08 14.23
C ALA A 245 -4.31 3.16 13.26
N HIS A 246 -4.37 2.87 11.97
CA HIS A 246 -4.73 3.85 10.95
C HIS A 246 -5.33 3.14 9.74
N VAL A 247 -6.39 3.71 9.16
CA VAL A 247 -7.08 3.15 7.99
C VAL A 247 -6.95 4.12 6.81
N VAL A 248 -6.64 3.60 5.63
CA VAL A 248 -6.58 4.35 4.37
C VAL A 248 -7.42 3.66 3.31
N GLY A 249 -7.93 4.42 2.35
CA GLY A 249 -8.66 3.86 1.21
C GLY A 249 -10.09 4.35 1.08
N SER A 250 -10.88 3.58 0.33
CA SER A 250 -12.24 3.93 -0.09
C SER A 250 -13.21 2.75 0.02
N ASP A 251 -14.40 2.89 -0.58
CA ASP A 251 -15.42 1.82 -0.63
C ASP A 251 -14.98 0.58 -1.44
N GLN A 252 -13.96 0.68 -2.27
CA GLN A 252 -13.50 -0.43 -3.12
C GLN A 252 -12.30 -1.17 -2.54
N GLY A 253 -11.53 -0.53 -1.68
CA GLY A 253 -10.32 -1.09 -1.11
C GLY A 253 -9.46 -0.04 -0.42
N GLY A 254 -8.35 -0.49 0.11
CA GLY A 254 -7.41 0.32 0.86
C GLY A 254 -6.59 -0.55 1.80
N GLY A 255 -6.52 -0.18 3.07
CA GLY A 255 -5.80 -0.97 4.06
C GLY A 255 -5.75 -0.33 5.42
N TYR A 256 -5.03 -0.97 6.32
CA TYR A 256 -4.83 -0.45 7.66
C TYR A 256 -3.47 -0.79 8.24
N GLU A 257 -2.93 0.13 8.99
CA GLU A 257 -1.78 -0.10 9.85
C GLU A 257 -2.24 -0.68 11.17
N TRP A 258 -1.43 -1.56 11.73
CA TRP A 258 -1.70 -2.19 13.03
C TRP A 258 -0.50 -2.11 13.95
N ARG A 259 -0.75 -2.20 15.25
CA ARG A 259 0.27 -2.32 16.30
C ARG A 259 0.22 -3.74 16.88
N ALA A 260 1.36 -4.39 16.92
CA ALA A 260 1.50 -5.70 17.56
C ALA A 260 1.36 -5.59 19.08
N GLY A 261 0.92 -6.66 19.70
CA GLY A 261 0.90 -6.80 21.16
C GLY A 261 2.28 -6.58 21.78
N ALA A 262 2.33 -6.20 23.05
CA ALA A 262 3.55 -5.78 23.74
C ALA A 262 4.69 -6.82 23.73
N SER A 263 4.36 -8.11 23.67
CA SER A 263 5.31 -9.23 23.66
C SER A 263 6.11 -9.35 22.35
N TRP A 264 5.64 -8.74 21.26
CA TRP A 264 6.30 -8.83 19.98
C TRP A 264 7.53 -7.90 19.88
N PRO A 265 8.66 -8.37 19.32
CA PRO A 265 9.83 -7.51 19.09
C PRO A 265 9.55 -6.45 18.01
N LEU A 266 8.82 -6.80 16.96
CA LEU A 266 8.28 -5.82 16.00
C LEU A 266 7.04 -5.13 16.58
N LYS A 267 6.82 -3.86 16.21
CA LYS A 267 5.76 -3.06 16.84
C LYS A 267 4.61 -2.72 15.89
N ARG A 268 4.80 -2.84 14.59
CA ARG A 268 3.85 -2.40 13.59
C ARG A 268 3.93 -3.23 12.31
N GLY A 269 2.86 -3.18 11.53
CA GLY A 269 2.80 -3.61 10.16
C GLY A 269 1.67 -2.94 9.41
N ASN A 270 1.53 -3.29 8.15
CA ASN A 270 0.51 -2.75 7.26
C ASN A 270 -0.23 -3.88 6.54
N THR A 271 -1.47 -3.61 6.20
CA THR A 271 -2.38 -4.55 5.53
C THR A 271 -3.06 -3.86 4.37
N ALA A 272 -3.09 -4.50 3.20
CA ALA A 272 -3.86 -4.10 2.04
C ALA A 272 -5.12 -4.97 1.93
N ILE A 273 -6.24 -4.37 1.53
CA ILE A 273 -7.54 -5.02 1.38
C ILE A 273 -8.19 -4.55 0.09
N GLU A 274 -8.55 -5.49 -0.79
CA GLU A 274 -9.44 -5.26 -1.92
C GLU A 274 -10.82 -5.81 -1.59
N LEU A 275 -11.87 -5.06 -1.94
CA LEU A 275 -13.25 -5.45 -1.73
C LEU A 275 -13.92 -5.78 -3.07
N ASP A 276 -14.65 -6.89 -3.12
CA ASP A 276 -15.49 -7.20 -4.26
C ASP A 276 -16.78 -6.35 -4.28
N LYS A 277 -17.59 -6.53 -5.33
CA LYS A 277 -18.87 -5.80 -5.48
C LYS A 277 -19.89 -6.05 -4.35
N ASP A 278 -19.73 -7.15 -3.62
CA ASP A 278 -20.59 -7.53 -2.50
C ASP A 278 -20.02 -7.04 -1.15
N GLY A 279 -18.89 -6.33 -1.18
CA GLY A 279 -18.19 -5.80 0.00
C GLY A 279 -17.42 -6.89 0.76
N LYS A 280 -17.16 -8.04 0.15
CA LYS A 280 -16.29 -9.08 0.71
C LYS A 280 -14.85 -8.82 0.35
N ILE A 281 -13.95 -9.26 1.22
CA ILE A 281 -12.50 -9.20 0.97
C ILE A 281 -12.16 -10.19 -0.14
N SER A 282 -11.80 -9.68 -1.32
CA SER A 282 -11.32 -10.49 -2.46
C SER A 282 -9.83 -10.74 -2.35
N ARG A 283 -9.07 -9.80 -1.78
CA ARG A 283 -7.65 -9.94 -1.52
C ARG A 283 -7.26 -9.28 -0.21
N PHE A 284 -6.40 -9.95 0.53
CA PHE A 284 -5.78 -9.47 1.75
C PHE A 284 -4.28 -9.68 1.65
N THR A 285 -3.51 -8.64 1.89
CA THR A 285 -2.04 -8.71 1.89
C THR A 285 -1.51 -8.05 3.14
N VAL A 286 -0.67 -8.73 3.90
CA VAL A 286 -0.04 -8.19 5.11
C VAL A 286 1.48 -8.15 4.97
N VAL A 287 2.10 -7.09 5.50
CA VAL A 287 3.55 -6.94 5.55
C VAL A 287 4.00 -6.39 6.91
N TYR A 288 5.12 -6.89 7.36
CA TYR A 288 5.85 -6.43 8.54
C TYR A 288 7.34 -6.81 8.41
N ASP A 289 8.19 -6.24 9.23
CA ASP A 289 9.62 -6.59 9.22
C ASP A 289 9.87 -7.89 10.01
N SER A 290 9.86 -9.02 9.32
CA SER A 290 10.18 -10.31 9.92
C SER A 290 11.65 -10.45 10.32
N GLY A 291 12.53 -9.54 9.85
CA GLY A 291 13.92 -9.46 10.27
C GLY A 291 14.11 -9.19 11.77
N LEU A 292 13.06 -8.67 12.42
CA LEU A 292 13.01 -8.46 13.87
C LEU A 292 12.66 -9.73 14.67
N LEU A 293 12.15 -10.77 13.99
CA LEU A 293 11.80 -12.03 14.65
C LEU A 293 13.02 -12.94 14.78
N PRO A 294 13.16 -13.67 15.93
CA PRO A 294 14.07 -14.78 16.02
C PRO A 294 13.82 -15.82 14.91
N ASP A 295 14.86 -16.47 14.42
CA ASP A 295 14.77 -17.45 13.33
C ASP A 295 13.80 -18.59 13.65
N ASP A 296 13.83 -19.13 14.89
CA ASP A 296 12.90 -20.20 15.32
C ASP A 296 11.43 -19.74 15.27
N THR A 297 11.15 -18.50 15.69
CA THR A 297 9.81 -17.91 15.60
C THR A 297 9.39 -17.77 14.13
N TYR A 298 10.27 -17.23 13.27
CA TYR A 298 10.00 -17.08 11.86
C TYR A 298 9.69 -18.41 11.17
N HIS A 299 10.51 -19.44 11.42
CA HIS A 299 10.29 -20.78 10.86
C HIS A 299 8.99 -21.42 11.35
N ALA A 300 8.65 -21.22 12.62
CA ALA A 300 7.37 -21.70 13.18
C ALA A 300 6.16 -21.03 12.46
N LEU A 301 6.24 -19.73 12.16
CA LEU A 301 5.19 -19.02 11.41
C LEU A 301 5.06 -19.53 9.97
N ILE A 302 6.16 -19.78 9.27
CA ILE A 302 6.14 -20.40 7.93
C ILE A 302 5.47 -21.76 7.96
N ALA A 303 5.77 -22.59 8.97
CA ALA A 303 5.17 -23.90 9.09
C ALA A 303 3.63 -23.84 9.22
N LEU A 304 3.08 -22.83 9.91
CA LEU A 304 1.63 -22.62 10.00
C LEU A 304 0.98 -22.34 8.64
N ALA A 305 1.69 -21.66 7.74
CA ALA A 305 1.20 -21.36 6.40
C ALA A 305 1.34 -22.56 5.43
N ALA A 306 2.32 -23.43 5.65
CA ALA A 306 2.56 -24.61 4.82
C ALA A 306 1.60 -25.79 5.12
N ASP A 307 0.99 -25.81 6.29
CA ASP A 307 0.15 -26.91 6.80
C ASP A 307 -1.31 -26.71 6.34
N ASN A 308 -1.59 -26.95 5.06
CA ASN A 308 -2.91 -26.81 4.44
C ASN A 308 -3.67 -28.13 4.26
#